data_23df142e24f051b41a32fbeb5000af26
#
_entry.id   23df142e24f051b41a32fbeb5000af26
#
_cell.length_a   1.000
_cell.length_b   1.000
_cell.length_c   1.000
_cell.angle_alpha   90.00
_cell.angle_beta   90.00
_cell.angle_gamma   90.00
#
_symmetry.space_group_name_H-M   'P 1'
#
loop_
_entity.id
_entity.type
_entity.pdbx_description
1 polymer ?
#
loop_
_entity_poly.entity_id
_entity_poly.type
_entity_poly.pdbx_seq_one_letter_code
_entity_poly.pdbx_strand_id
1 'polypeptide(L)'
;MILRFALAATLAAASTALARPPSTAADVAAAERRFAAMAQAEGLGPAFAAWSAEDAVIFTPRPASAKAAYADPNNRPAGRLLWWPVYAGIARSGELGFSTGPFEVEGGRAHGWYFTIWRRESDGRWRWVLDHGTPTREAAPYRPDAALTAAPAGRPARRAAGSWDEVRSAEARLAAALAADARSALPAALWDDGRIMRPGPQPAVGRAAFAAAAAAGPERIEESRIGGGVSKAGDLAWTYGEAAWDEGGARLEGHYVRVWQRRSGGWKLLVDEMTPLPRRRAPAAGG
;
A
#
# COMPACT_ATOMS: atom_id res chain seq x y z
N MET A 1 -38.49 57.46 -40.24
CA MET A 1 -37.49 56.36 -40.35
C MET A 1 -37.14 55.97 -38.94
N ILE A 2 -37.79 54.87 -38.43
CA ILE A 2 -37.73 54.47 -37.04
C ILE A 2 -36.81 53.21 -36.98
N LEU A 3 -35.65 53.37 -36.39
CA LEU A 3 -34.67 52.30 -36.24
C LEU A 3 -35.04 51.42 -35.00
N ARG A 4 -35.37 50.12 -35.22
CA ARG A 4 -35.63 49.15 -34.16
C ARG A 4 -34.34 48.44 -33.85
N PHE A 5 -33.79 48.63 -32.61
CA PHE A 5 -32.73 47.80 -32.07
C PHE A 5 -33.33 46.52 -31.51
N ALA A 6 -32.90 45.39 -32.04
CA ALA A 6 -33.19 44.07 -31.47
C ALA A 6 -32.09 43.70 -30.46
N LEU A 7 -32.46 43.55 -29.20
CA LEU A 7 -31.57 43.10 -28.13
C LEU A 7 -31.56 41.55 -28.15
N ALA A 8 -30.47 40.95 -28.57
CA ALA A 8 -30.27 39.50 -28.49
C ALA A 8 -29.78 39.14 -27.08
N ALA A 9 -30.63 38.48 -26.29
CA ALA A 9 -30.29 37.93 -25.01
C ALA A 9 -29.64 36.55 -25.20
N THR A 10 -28.31 36.45 -24.96
CA THR A 10 -27.60 35.19 -24.90
C THR A 10 -27.84 34.53 -23.55
N LEU A 11 -28.64 33.44 -23.53
CA LEU A 11 -28.73 32.55 -22.37
C LEU A 11 -27.44 31.74 -22.28
N ALA A 12 -26.60 32.04 -21.28
CA ALA A 12 -25.49 31.18 -20.87
C ALA A 12 -26.09 30.00 -20.06
N ALA A 13 -26.13 28.81 -20.66
CA ALA A 13 -26.45 27.58 -19.94
C ALA A 13 -25.31 27.23 -19.01
N ALA A 14 -25.47 27.49 -17.72
CA ALA A 14 -24.57 27.01 -16.70
C ALA A 14 -24.76 25.50 -16.56
N SER A 15 -23.85 24.70 -17.12
CA SER A 15 -23.78 23.28 -16.88
C SER A 15 -23.41 23.05 -15.39
N THR A 16 -24.38 22.72 -14.57
CA THR A 16 -24.16 22.21 -13.22
C THR A 16 -23.49 20.84 -13.36
N ALA A 17 -22.18 20.81 -13.24
CA ALA A 17 -21.45 19.55 -13.09
C ALA A 17 -21.97 18.87 -11.82
N LEU A 18 -22.72 17.80 -11.96
CA LEU A 18 -23.13 16.95 -10.83
C LEU A 18 -21.87 16.53 -10.08
N ALA A 19 -21.76 16.93 -8.82
CA ALA A 19 -20.65 16.55 -7.97
C ALA A 19 -20.57 15.02 -7.93
N ARG A 20 -19.46 14.47 -8.39
CA ARG A 20 -19.22 13.02 -8.35
C ARG A 20 -19.28 12.56 -6.89
N PRO A 21 -19.98 11.44 -6.59
CA PRO A 21 -20.01 10.91 -5.23
C PRO A 21 -18.57 10.66 -4.71
N PRO A 22 -18.33 10.83 -3.41
CA PRO A 22 -17.02 10.59 -2.83
C PRO A 22 -16.56 9.15 -3.08
N SER A 23 -15.28 8.96 -3.38
CA SER A 23 -14.70 7.65 -3.60
C SER A 23 -14.75 6.81 -2.31
N THR A 24 -14.89 5.50 -2.47
CA THR A 24 -15.02 4.51 -1.39
C THR A 24 -13.88 3.48 -1.44
N ALA A 25 -13.74 2.65 -0.41
CA ALA A 25 -12.80 1.52 -0.44
C ALA A 25 -13.12 0.53 -1.58
N ALA A 26 -14.40 0.45 -1.99
CA ALA A 26 -14.80 -0.36 -3.14
C ALA A 26 -14.26 0.19 -4.46
N ASP A 27 -14.11 1.51 -4.60
CA ASP A 27 -13.50 2.12 -5.79
C ASP A 27 -12.01 1.81 -5.88
N VAL A 28 -11.30 1.79 -4.74
CA VAL A 28 -9.89 1.35 -4.66
C VAL A 28 -9.78 -0.11 -5.07
N ALA A 29 -10.61 -0.98 -4.51
CA ALA A 29 -10.64 -2.40 -4.88
C ALA A 29 -11.03 -2.63 -6.35
N ALA A 30 -11.89 -1.78 -6.91
CA ALA A 30 -12.23 -1.82 -8.34
C ALA A 30 -11.05 -1.41 -9.23
N ALA A 31 -10.24 -0.43 -8.80
CA ALA A 31 -9.00 -0.07 -9.49
C ALA A 31 -8.02 -1.25 -9.48
N GLU A 32 -7.83 -1.89 -8.31
CA GLU A 32 -7.00 -3.08 -8.16
C GLU A 32 -7.43 -4.21 -9.09
N ARG A 33 -8.72 -4.53 -9.14
CA ARG A 33 -9.24 -5.59 -10.03
C ARG A 33 -9.02 -5.29 -11.50
N ARG A 34 -9.15 -4.02 -11.92
CA ARG A 34 -8.87 -3.60 -13.31
C ARG A 34 -7.38 -3.73 -13.64
N PHE A 35 -6.52 -3.37 -12.70
CA PHE A 35 -5.07 -3.55 -12.82
C PHE A 35 -4.72 -5.03 -12.97
N ALA A 36 -5.25 -5.89 -12.11
CA ALA A 36 -5.08 -7.34 -12.21
C ALA A 36 -5.61 -7.89 -13.55
N ALA A 37 -6.77 -7.44 -14.01
CA ALA A 37 -7.34 -7.87 -15.30
C ALA A 37 -6.46 -7.45 -16.49
N MET A 38 -5.90 -6.24 -16.47
CA MET A 38 -4.96 -5.81 -17.51
C MET A 38 -3.69 -6.67 -17.50
N ALA A 39 -3.16 -7.01 -16.32
CA ALA A 39 -2.01 -7.88 -16.22
C ALA A 39 -2.26 -9.29 -16.80
N GLN A 40 -3.50 -9.79 -16.67
CA GLN A 40 -3.88 -11.06 -17.32
C GLN A 40 -4.01 -10.94 -18.85
N ALA A 41 -4.48 -9.81 -19.35
CA ALA A 41 -4.71 -9.59 -20.78
C ALA A 41 -3.44 -9.18 -21.54
N GLU A 42 -2.61 -8.32 -20.95
CA GLU A 42 -1.50 -7.65 -21.63
C GLU A 42 -0.12 -8.00 -21.04
N GLY A 43 -0.10 -8.72 -19.91
CA GLY A 43 1.11 -9.07 -19.18
C GLY A 43 1.46 -8.11 -18.05
N LEU A 44 2.30 -8.58 -17.12
CA LEU A 44 2.66 -7.86 -15.91
C LEU A 44 3.36 -6.52 -16.21
N GLY A 45 4.40 -6.53 -17.06
CA GLY A 45 5.16 -5.32 -17.37
C GLY A 45 4.30 -4.16 -17.91
N PRO A 46 3.53 -4.36 -18.98
CA PRO A 46 2.61 -3.35 -19.51
C PRO A 46 1.60 -2.84 -18.47
N ALA A 47 0.99 -3.75 -17.68
CA ALA A 47 0.01 -3.38 -16.69
C ALA A 47 0.64 -2.54 -15.56
N PHE A 48 1.76 -2.97 -15.01
CA PHE A 48 2.47 -2.23 -13.96
C PHE A 48 2.90 -0.84 -14.45
N ALA A 49 3.46 -0.74 -15.67
CA ALA A 49 3.82 0.54 -16.26
C ALA A 49 2.61 1.47 -16.45
N ALA A 50 1.49 0.93 -16.96
CA ALA A 50 0.29 1.71 -17.26
C ALA A 50 -0.43 2.24 -16.00
N TRP A 51 -0.42 1.45 -14.91
CA TRP A 51 -1.11 1.80 -13.68
C TRP A 51 -0.25 2.54 -12.66
N SER A 52 1.08 2.62 -12.83
CA SER A 52 1.95 3.38 -11.93
C SER A 52 1.74 4.88 -12.05
N ALA A 53 1.84 5.59 -10.92
CA ALA A 53 2.02 7.03 -10.88
C ALA A 53 3.42 7.40 -11.37
N GLU A 54 3.64 8.67 -11.69
CA GLU A 54 4.96 9.15 -12.17
C GLU A 54 6.06 8.97 -11.11
N ASP A 55 5.69 9.19 -9.85
CA ASP A 55 6.55 9.09 -8.68
C ASP A 55 6.42 7.73 -7.95
N ALA A 56 5.85 6.71 -8.60
CA ALA A 56 5.61 5.41 -7.99
C ALA A 56 6.92 4.68 -7.64
N VAL A 57 6.88 4.00 -6.50
CA VAL A 57 7.98 3.20 -5.95
C VAL A 57 7.67 1.71 -6.06
N ILE A 58 8.64 0.94 -6.53
CA ILE A 58 8.64 -0.53 -6.52
C ILE A 58 9.93 -1.04 -5.89
N PHE A 59 9.95 -2.30 -5.45
CA PHE A 59 11.11 -2.91 -4.82
C PHE A 59 11.76 -3.96 -5.74
N THR A 60 13.01 -3.68 -6.21
CA THR A 60 13.74 -4.53 -7.19
C THR A 60 15.23 -4.68 -6.89
N PRO A 61 15.69 -5.32 -5.82
CA PRO A 61 15.04 -5.64 -4.56
C PRO A 61 14.95 -4.43 -3.61
N ARG A 62 15.69 -3.35 -3.85
CA ARG A 62 15.63 -2.09 -3.10
C ARG A 62 14.60 -1.14 -3.71
N PRO A 63 14.09 -0.14 -2.96
CA PRO A 63 13.17 0.83 -3.50
C PRO A 63 13.74 1.53 -4.74
N ALA A 64 12.97 1.54 -5.82
CA ALA A 64 13.34 2.11 -7.11
C ALA A 64 12.15 2.82 -7.75
N SER A 65 12.41 3.71 -8.71
CA SER A 65 11.37 4.29 -9.55
C SER A 65 10.69 3.20 -10.37
N ALA A 66 9.37 3.08 -10.24
CA ALA A 66 8.60 2.14 -11.06
C ALA A 66 8.71 2.45 -12.56
N LYS A 67 8.72 3.73 -12.93
CA LYS A 67 8.89 4.17 -14.32
C LYS A 67 10.22 3.70 -14.90
N ALA A 68 11.31 3.84 -14.15
CA ALA A 68 12.62 3.37 -14.57
C ALA A 68 12.67 1.83 -14.65
N ALA A 69 12.10 1.14 -13.65
CA ALA A 69 12.09 -0.33 -13.62
C ALA A 69 11.33 -0.95 -14.79
N TYR A 70 10.15 -0.39 -15.12
CA TYR A 70 9.33 -0.93 -16.22
C TYR A 70 9.66 -0.36 -17.61
N ALA A 71 10.51 0.67 -17.70
CA ALA A 71 11.09 1.10 -18.96
C ALA A 71 12.16 0.12 -19.48
N ASP A 72 12.78 -0.67 -18.61
CA ASP A 72 13.75 -1.69 -18.98
C ASP A 72 13.05 -2.89 -19.63
N PRO A 73 13.28 -3.16 -20.93
CA PRO A 73 12.66 -4.28 -21.62
C PRO A 73 13.08 -5.66 -21.07
N ASN A 74 14.17 -5.71 -20.28
CA ASN A 74 14.65 -6.93 -19.64
C ASN A 74 13.96 -7.20 -18.30
N ASN A 75 13.33 -6.18 -17.69
CA ASN A 75 12.54 -6.33 -16.47
C ASN A 75 11.14 -6.87 -16.79
N ARG A 76 11.09 -8.10 -17.27
CA ARG A 76 9.84 -8.82 -17.58
C ARG A 76 9.63 -9.92 -16.55
N PRO A 77 8.77 -9.72 -15.56
CA PRO A 77 8.41 -10.80 -14.65
C PRO A 77 7.88 -12.00 -15.45
N ALA A 78 8.50 -13.16 -15.25
CA ALA A 78 8.08 -14.38 -15.94
C ALA A 78 6.86 -14.99 -15.23
N GLY A 79 5.90 -15.48 -16.02
CA GLY A 79 4.73 -16.19 -15.53
C GLY A 79 3.51 -15.29 -15.33
N ARG A 80 2.36 -15.92 -15.08
CA ARG A 80 1.12 -15.21 -14.75
C ARG A 80 1.00 -15.07 -13.24
N LEU A 81 0.74 -13.86 -12.78
CA LEU A 81 0.47 -13.53 -11.40
C LEU A 81 -1.02 -13.22 -11.28
N LEU A 82 -1.72 -13.98 -10.46
CA LEU A 82 -3.14 -13.78 -10.14
C LEU A 82 -3.21 -13.11 -8.77
N TRP A 83 -4.00 -12.06 -8.61
CA TRP A 83 -4.24 -11.43 -7.33
C TRP A 83 -5.62 -10.76 -7.28
N TRP A 84 -6.13 -10.59 -6.07
CA TRP A 84 -7.45 -9.99 -5.84
C TRP A 84 -7.53 -9.31 -4.48
N PRO A 85 -8.23 -8.16 -4.38
CA PRO A 85 -8.36 -7.44 -3.12
C PRO A 85 -9.37 -8.11 -2.18
N VAL A 86 -8.97 -8.28 -0.92
CA VAL A 86 -9.85 -8.74 0.16
C VAL A 86 -9.97 -7.72 1.29
N TYR A 87 -9.05 -6.75 1.34
CA TYR A 87 -9.09 -5.66 2.29
C TYR A 87 -8.64 -4.36 1.61
N ALA A 88 -9.39 -3.28 1.83
CA ALA A 88 -9.04 -1.97 1.32
C ALA A 88 -9.49 -0.86 2.27
N GLY A 89 -8.82 0.27 2.19
CA GLY A 89 -9.18 1.48 2.91
C GLY A 89 -8.99 2.72 2.05
N ILE A 90 -9.63 3.81 2.47
CA ILE A 90 -9.57 5.08 1.77
C ILE A 90 -9.62 6.24 2.76
N ALA A 91 -8.92 7.31 2.43
CA ALA A 91 -8.97 8.56 3.17
C ALA A 91 -10.33 9.25 3.00
N ARG A 92 -10.73 10.05 3.97
CA ARG A 92 -11.97 10.85 3.93
C ARG A 92 -12.02 11.83 2.76
N SER A 93 -10.88 12.28 2.27
CA SER A 93 -10.77 13.14 1.08
C SER A 93 -10.92 12.39 -0.25
N GLY A 94 -10.89 11.05 -0.24
CA GLY A 94 -11.22 10.20 -1.37
C GLY A 94 -10.17 10.12 -2.47
N GLU A 95 -8.94 10.61 -2.25
CA GLU A 95 -7.86 10.55 -3.24
C GLU A 95 -6.72 9.61 -2.90
N LEU A 96 -6.60 9.18 -1.62
CA LEU A 96 -5.58 8.24 -1.18
C LEU A 96 -6.25 7.00 -0.60
N GLY A 97 -5.81 5.82 -1.01
CA GLY A 97 -6.31 4.55 -0.51
C GLY A 97 -5.23 3.47 -0.54
N PHE A 98 -5.57 2.31 -0.05
CA PHE A 98 -4.74 1.11 -0.13
C PHE A 98 -5.60 -0.11 -0.36
N SER A 99 -5.01 -1.15 -0.91
CA SER A 99 -5.59 -2.48 -1.00
C SER A 99 -4.54 -3.55 -0.71
N THR A 100 -5.00 -4.66 -0.19
CA THR A 100 -4.19 -5.87 -0.01
C THR A 100 -5.05 -7.11 -0.18
N GLY A 101 -4.43 -8.18 -0.55
CA GLY A 101 -5.05 -9.46 -0.75
C GLY A 101 -4.05 -10.51 -1.16
N PRO A 102 -4.50 -11.76 -1.36
CA PRO A 102 -3.62 -12.81 -1.80
C PRO A 102 -3.17 -12.61 -3.26
N PHE A 103 -2.00 -13.16 -3.54
CA PHE A 103 -1.54 -13.43 -4.90
C PHE A 103 -1.13 -14.89 -5.05
N GLU A 104 -1.18 -15.38 -6.28
CA GLU A 104 -0.70 -16.69 -6.68
C GLU A 104 0.06 -16.59 -8.01
N VAL A 105 1.21 -17.25 -8.10
CA VAL A 105 1.88 -17.48 -9.39
C VAL A 105 1.25 -18.70 -10.03
N GLU A 106 0.87 -18.58 -11.30
CA GLU A 106 0.21 -19.65 -12.07
C GLU A 106 0.90 -21.01 -11.92
N GLY A 107 0.11 -22.03 -11.65
CA GLY A 107 0.60 -23.39 -11.34
C GLY A 107 0.94 -23.60 -9.87
N GLY A 108 0.54 -22.69 -8.96
CA GLY A 108 0.72 -22.84 -7.51
C GLY A 108 2.17 -22.82 -7.02
N ARG A 109 3.09 -22.29 -7.84
CA ARG A 109 4.53 -22.31 -7.55
C ARG A 109 4.96 -21.33 -6.47
N ALA A 110 4.17 -20.27 -6.23
CA ALA A 110 4.38 -19.32 -5.16
C ALA A 110 3.06 -18.65 -4.79
N HIS A 111 2.94 -18.31 -3.53
CA HIS A 111 1.79 -17.61 -2.95
C HIS A 111 2.28 -16.45 -2.11
N GLY A 112 1.40 -15.50 -1.83
CA GLY A 112 1.71 -14.42 -0.92
C GLY A 112 0.56 -13.45 -0.77
N TRP A 113 0.90 -12.32 -0.21
CA TRP A 113 0.01 -11.18 -0.08
C TRP A 113 0.64 -9.98 -0.75
N TYR A 114 -0.11 -9.35 -1.66
CA TYR A 114 0.27 -8.07 -2.23
C TYR A 114 -0.18 -6.92 -1.32
N PHE A 115 0.43 -5.79 -1.53
CA PHE A 115 0.09 -4.54 -0.86
C PHE A 115 0.31 -3.39 -1.83
N THR A 116 -0.75 -2.61 -2.07
CA THR A 116 -0.71 -1.48 -3.01
C THR A 116 -1.26 -0.21 -2.37
N ILE A 117 -0.52 0.89 -2.49
CA ILE A 117 -1.01 2.24 -2.18
C ILE A 117 -1.51 2.89 -3.46
N TRP A 118 -2.73 3.40 -3.41
CA TRP A 118 -3.43 4.00 -4.52
C TRP A 118 -3.62 5.50 -4.32
N ARG A 119 -3.33 6.28 -5.35
CA ARG A 119 -3.65 7.70 -5.42
C ARG A 119 -4.55 7.98 -6.61
N ARG A 120 -5.59 8.77 -6.37
CA ARG A 120 -6.45 9.28 -7.43
C ARG A 120 -5.87 10.60 -7.91
N GLU A 121 -5.45 10.63 -9.18
CA GLU A 121 -4.82 11.76 -9.80
C GLU A 121 -5.85 12.85 -10.17
N SER A 122 -5.36 14.03 -10.58
CA SER A 122 -6.21 15.17 -10.98
C SER A 122 -7.12 14.87 -12.18
N ASP A 123 -6.71 13.92 -13.05
CA ASP A 123 -7.52 13.43 -14.17
C ASP A 123 -8.64 12.45 -13.73
N GLY A 124 -8.72 12.17 -12.43
CA GLY A 124 -9.69 11.27 -11.82
C GLY A 124 -9.35 9.79 -11.90
N ARG A 125 -8.24 9.41 -12.51
CA ARG A 125 -7.77 8.03 -12.56
C ARG A 125 -7.05 7.63 -11.30
N TRP A 126 -7.23 6.36 -10.92
CA TRP A 126 -6.42 5.73 -9.89
C TRP A 126 -5.08 5.28 -10.46
N ARG A 127 -3.99 5.61 -9.75
CA ARG A 127 -2.64 5.14 -10.01
C ARG A 127 -2.05 4.59 -8.73
N TRP A 128 -1.32 3.49 -8.81
CA TRP A 128 -0.57 3.04 -7.66
C TRP A 128 0.71 3.87 -7.49
N VAL A 129 1.02 4.21 -6.24
CA VAL A 129 2.21 5.00 -5.86
C VAL A 129 3.26 4.17 -5.13
N LEU A 130 2.86 3.01 -4.62
CA LEU A 130 3.75 1.99 -4.09
C LEU A 130 3.08 0.64 -4.29
N ASP A 131 3.85 -0.33 -4.74
CA ASP A 131 3.46 -1.73 -4.83
C ASP A 131 4.53 -2.62 -4.22
N HIS A 132 4.09 -3.58 -3.41
CA HIS A 132 4.94 -4.53 -2.71
C HIS A 132 4.19 -5.85 -2.48
N GLY A 133 4.89 -6.85 -1.97
CA GLY A 133 4.28 -8.12 -1.59
C GLY A 133 5.20 -8.98 -0.75
N THR A 134 4.58 -9.84 0.04
CA THR A 134 5.28 -10.77 0.92
C THR A 134 4.86 -12.20 0.61
N PRO A 135 5.82 -13.14 0.41
CA PRO A 135 5.50 -14.53 0.12
C PRO A 135 4.97 -15.26 1.35
N THR A 136 4.05 -16.21 1.15
CA THR A 136 3.57 -17.11 2.20
C THR A 136 3.93 -18.56 1.88
N ARG A 137 3.93 -19.43 2.92
CA ARG A 137 4.18 -20.88 2.74
C ARG A 137 2.98 -21.59 2.15
N GLU A 138 1.78 -21.06 2.43
CA GLU A 138 0.52 -21.65 2.03
C GLU A 138 -0.33 -20.65 1.26
N ALA A 139 -1.17 -21.13 0.37
CA ALA A 139 -2.16 -20.29 -0.30
C ALA A 139 -3.12 -19.68 0.73
N ALA A 140 -3.56 -18.46 0.47
CA ALA A 140 -4.52 -17.80 1.34
C ALA A 140 -5.91 -18.48 1.23
N PRO A 141 -6.70 -18.50 2.32
CA PRO A 141 -8.03 -19.14 2.34
C PRO A 141 -9.12 -18.27 1.67
N TYR A 142 -8.73 -17.38 0.75
CA TYR A 142 -9.63 -16.46 0.08
C TYR A 142 -9.71 -16.77 -1.41
N ARG A 143 -10.91 -16.84 -1.92
CA ARG A 143 -11.18 -17.01 -3.36
C ARG A 143 -11.20 -15.64 -4.06
N PRO A 144 -11.03 -15.57 -5.40
CA PRO A 144 -11.11 -14.34 -6.18
C PRO A 144 -12.42 -13.55 -6.02
N ASP A 145 -13.52 -14.24 -5.71
CA ASP A 145 -14.85 -13.69 -5.46
C ASP A 145 -15.13 -13.36 -3.98
N ALA A 146 -14.13 -13.49 -3.10
CA ALA A 146 -14.27 -13.17 -1.68
C ALA A 146 -14.78 -11.73 -1.47
N ALA A 147 -15.64 -11.59 -0.45
CA ALA A 147 -16.16 -10.27 -0.07
C ALA A 147 -15.04 -9.35 0.39
N LEU A 148 -15.09 -8.09 -0.07
CA LEU A 148 -14.17 -7.06 0.36
C LEU A 148 -14.47 -6.62 1.79
N THR A 149 -13.49 -6.67 2.66
CA THR A 149 -13.54 -5.99 3.96
C THR A 149 -13.02 -4.56 3.80
N ALA A 150 -13.82 -3.56 4.18
CA ALA A 150 -13.39 -2.17 4.18
C ALA A 150 -12.83 -1.78 5.54
N ALA A 151 -11.69 -1.08 5.56
CA ALA A 151 -11.20 -0.46 6.78
C ALA A 151 -12.20 0.61 7.27
N PRO A 152 -12.43 0.72 8.58
CA PRO A 152 -13.21 1.82 9.13
C PRO A 152 -12.67 3.18 8.68
N ALA A 153 -13.55 4.15 8.50
CA ALA A 153 -13.15 5.48 8.08
C ALA A 153 -12.26 6.17 9.13
N GLY A 154 -11.20 6.79 8.68
CA GLY A 154 -10.32 7.61 9.50
C GLY A 154 -11.02 8.85 10.06
N ARG A 155 -10.38 9.52 11.00
CA ARG A 155 -10.81 10.80 11.54
C ARG A 155 -10.00 11.92 10.92
N PRO A 156 -10.60 12.81 10.13
CA PRO A 156 -9.90 13.91 9.50
C PRO A 156 -9.15 14.78 10.51
N ALA A 157 -8.02 15.33 10.12
CA ALA A 157 -7.33 16.32 10.92
C ALA A 157 -8.15 17.61 11.00
N ARG A 158 -8.08 18.30 12.14
CA ARG A 158 -8.67 19.65 12.27
C ARG A 158 -8.02 20.64 11.30
N ARG A 159 -6.72 20.47 11.06
CA ARG A 159 -5.93 21.14 10.02
C ARG A 159 -5.07 20.08 9.35
N ALA A 160 -5.24 19.87 8.05
CA ALA A 160 -4.46 18.89 7.29
C ALA A 160 -2.98 19.30 7.18
N ALA A 161 -2.71 20.62 7.16
CA ALA A 161 -1.35 21.14 7.28
C ALA A 161 -0.74 20.67 8.61
N GLY A 162 0.42 19.99 8.54
CA GLY A 162 1.09 19.42 9.72
C GLY A 162 0.81 17.92 9.93
N SER A 163 -0.20 17.35 9.27
CA SER A 163 -0.49 15.90 9.43
C SER A 163 0.68 15.01 9.02
N TRP A 164 1.47 15.43 8.02
CA TRP A 164 2.68 14.70 7.64
C TRP A 164 3.75 14.73 8.74
N ASP A 165 3.90 15.85 9.45
CA ASP A 165 4.83 15.96 10.59
C ASP A 165 4.37 15.09 11.77
N GLU A 166 3.05 15.00 11.99
CA GLU A 166 2.49 14.07 12.99
C GLU A 166 2.83 12.62 12.66
N VAL A 167 2.68 12.22 11.38
CA VAL A 167 3.04 10.86 10.91
C VAL A 167 4.53 10.61 11.08
N ARG A 168 5.38 11.53 10.62
CA ARG A 168 6.85 11.40 10.78
C ARG A 168 7.25 11.26 12.25
N SER A 169 6.60 11.99 13.15
CA SER A 169 6.83 11.90 14.57
C SER A 169 6.33 10.57 15.16
N ALA A 170 5.18 10.06 14.70
CA ALA A 170 4.67 8.75 15.10
C ALA A 170 5.62 7.62 14.65
N GLU A 171 6.09 7.71 13.41
CA GLU A 171 7.07 6.78 12.85
C GLU A 171 8.39 6.77 13.63
N ALA A 172 8.94 7.95 13.93
CA ALA A 172 10.17 8.07 14.70
C ALA A 172 10.04 7.48 16.11
N ARG A 173 8.88 7.69 16.77
CA ARG A 173 8.61 7.06 18.08
C ARG A 173 8.49 5.55 17.96
N LEU A 174 7.83 5.06 16.90
CA LEU A 174 7.74 3.61 16.67
C LEU A 174 9.11 3.01 16.39
N ALA A 175 9.93 3.61 15.54
CA ALA A 175 11.28 3.13 15.24
C ALA A 175 12.15 3.03 16.53
N ALA A 176 12.09 4.05 17.40
CA ALA A 176 12.78 4.01 18.68
C ALA A 176 12.27 2.89 19.61
N ALA A 177 10.95 2.68 19.62
CA ALA A 177 10.36 1.60 20.43
C ALA A 177 10.68 0.21 19.87
N LEU A 178 10.70 0.03 18.55
CA LEU A 178 11.07 -1.22 17.89
C LEU A 178 12.56 -1.56 18.12
N ALA A 179 13.42 -0.56 18.14
CA ALA A 179 14.84 -0.75 18.44
C ALA A 179 15.08 -1.15 19.92
N ALA A 180 14.17 -0.79 20.81
CA ALA A 180 14.23 -1.19 22.22
C ALA A 180 13.60 -2.56 22.48
N ASP A 181 12.36 -2.78 22.04
CA ASP A 181 11.58 -4.01 22.20
C ASP A 181 10.48 -4.10 21.13
N ALA A 182 10.79 -4.74 20.01
CA ALA A 182 9.85 -4.86 18.89
C ALA A 182 8.65 -5.76 19.23
N ARG A 183 8.83 -6.73 20.13
CA ARG A 183 7.78 -7.69 20.50
C ARG A 183 6.65 -7.04 21.27
N SER A 184 6.95 -6.02 22.07
CA SER A 184 5.94 -5.23 22.78
C SER A 184 5.46 -4.04 21.96
N ALA A 185 6.36 -3.36 21.25
CA ALA A 185 6.05 -2.10 20.55
C ALA A 185 5.14 -2.31 19.35
N LEU A 186 5.37 -3.33 18.52
CA LEU A 186 4.61 -3.54 17.28
C LEU A 186 3.11 -3.80 17.54
N PRO A 187 2.71 -4.74 18.42
CA PRO A 187 1.29 -4.95 18.73
C PRO A 187 0.58 -3.70 19.29
N ALA A 188 1.29 -2.90 20.08
CA ALA A 188 0.75 -1.67 20.66
C ALA A 188 0.51 -0.56 19.64
N ALA A 189 1.29 -0.56 18.54
CA ALA A 189 1.21 0.43 17.49
C ALA A 189 0.06 0.21 16.49
N LEU A 190 -0.58 -0.98 16.48
CA LEU A 190 -1.66 -1.30 15.54
C LEU A 190 -3.04 -0.95 16.08
N TRP A 191 -3.96 -0.64 15.16
CA TRP A 191 -5.39 -0.73 15.39
C TRP A 191 -5.82 -2.21 15.44
N ASP A 192 -6.88 -2.54 16.18
CA ASP A 192 -7.33 -3.92 16.39
C ASP A 192 -7.71 -4.65 15.09
N ASP A 193 -8.12 -3.90 14.08
CA ASP A 193 -8.42 -4.37 12.72
C ASP A 193 -7.23 -4.29 11.75
N GLY A 194 -6.05 -3.98 12.26
CA GLY A 194 -4.81 -3.92 11.48
C GLY A 194 -4.27 -5.29 11.08
N ARG A 195 -3.15 -5.26 10.35
CA ARG A 195 -2.49 -6.46 9.85
C ARG A 195 -0.98 -6.38 10.02
N ILE A 196 -0.38 -7.46 10.49
CA ILE A 196 1.07 -7.71 10.40
C ILE A 196 1.29 -8.71 9.26
N MET A 197 2.12 -8.33 8.30
CA MET A 197 2.47 -9.15 7.14
C MET A 197 3.96 -9.46 7.16
N ARG A 198 4.29 -10.73 7.19
CA ARG A 198 5.67 -11.25 7.24
C ARG A 198 5.83 -12.42 6.28
N PRO A 199 7.02 -12.66 5.72
CA PRO A 199 7.27 -13.84 4.89
C PRO A 199 7.00 -15.15 5.67
N GLY A 200 6.26 -16.03 5.04
CA GLY A 200 5.95 -17.36 5.56
C GLY A 200 4.55 -17.54 6.11
N PRO A 201 4.12 -16.88 7.19
CA PRO A 201 2.75 -17.04 7.70
C PRO A 201 1.72 -16.23 6.90
N GLN A 202 0.43 -16.55 7.09
CA GLN A 202 -0.66 -15.68 6.69
C GLN A 202 -0.63 -14.37 7.52
N PRO A 203 -1.18 -13.26 7.02
CA PRO A 203 -1.25 -12.01 7.78
C PRO A 203 -1.91 -12.21 9.14
N ALA A 204 -1.26 -11.73 10.19
CA ALA A 204 -1.84 -11.70 11.52
C ALA A 204 -2.87 -10.57 11.61
N VAL A 205 -4.09 -10.87 12.07
CA VAL A 205 -5.18 -9.92 12.23
C VAL A 205 -5.76 -10.02 13.63
N GLY A 206 -5.88 -8.90 14.32
CA GLY A 206 -6.41 -8.84 15.69
C GLY A 206 -5.35 -9.02 16.77
N ARG A 207 -5.64 -8.50 17.96
CA ARG A 207 -4.67 -8.37 19.08
C ARG A 207 -3.96 -9.67 19.45
N ALA A 208 -4.68 -10.78 19.54
CA ALA A 208 -4.08 -12.07 19.89
C ALA A 208 -3.09 -12.54 18.81
N ALA A 209 -3.45 -12.39 17.53
CA ALA A 209 -2.57 -12.74 16.41
C ALA A 209 -1.36 -11.78 16.31
N PHE A 210 -1.51 -10.50 16.64
CA PHE A 210 -0.39 -9.55 16.70
C PHE A 210 0.62 -9.95 17.77
N ALA A 211 0.15 -10.31 18.97
CA ALA A 211 1.02 -10.77 20.04
C ALA A 211 1.80 -12.04 19.66
N ALA A 212 1.12 -13.00 19.03
CA ALA A 212 1.75 -14.23 18.55
C ALA A 212 2.78 -13.96 17.43
N ALA A 213 2.45 -13.12 16.45
CA ALA A 213 3.35 -12.75 15.36
C ALA A 213 4.59 -12.00 15.88
N ALA A 214 4.40 -11.08 16.83
CA ALA A 214 5.48 -10.32 17.42
C ALA A 214 6.38 -11.21 18.29
N ALA A 215 5.81 -12.13 19.06
CA ALA A 215 6.58 -13.09 19.87
C ALA A 215 7.45 -14.03 19.01
N ALA A 216 6.95 -14.40 17.82
CA ALA A 216 7.70 -15.22 16.86
C ALA A 216 8.72 -14.41 16.03
N GLY A 217 8.63 -13.09 16.04
CA GLY A 217 9.51 -12.19 15.29
C GLY A 217 10.78 -11.79 16.05
N PRO A 218 11.57 -10.90 15.44
CA PRO A 218 12.78 -10.38 16.05
C PRO A 218 12.48 -9.60 17.34
N GLU A 219 13.42 -9.63 18.27
CA GLU A 219 13.32 -8.88 19.53
C GLU A 219 13.48 -7.38 19.30
N ARG A 220 14.36 -7.01 18.36
CA ARG A 220 14.65 -5.62 18.01
C ARG A 220 14.66 -5.44 16.50
N ILE A 221 14.19 -4.29 16.05
CA ILE A 221 14.22 -3.90 14.65
C ILE A 221 14.76 -2.47 14.57
N GLU A 222 15.81 -2.29 13.80
CA GLU A 222 16.35 -0.98 13.46
C GLU A 222 15.75 -0.52 12.15
N GLU A 223 15.24 0.70 12.09
CA GLU A 223 14.53 1.20 10.92
C GLU A 223 14.99 2.60 10.51
N SER A 224 14.98 2.82 9.20
CA SER A 224 15.24 4.12 8.59
C SER A 224 14.19 4.41 7.52
N ARG A 225 13.34 5.43 7.76
CA ARG A 225 12.32 5.84 6.80
C ARG A 225 12.95 6.48 5.55
N ILE A 226 12.51 6.03 4.38
CA ILE A 226 12.91 6.59 3.08
C ILE A 226 11.86 7.61 2.60
N GLY A 227 10.58 7.25 2.64
CA GLY A 227 9.54 8.06 2.05
C GLY A 227 8.14 7.76 2.56
N GLY A 228 7.16 8.34 1.88
CA GLY A 228 5.74 8.18 2.19
C GLY A 228 4.91 9.40 1.78
N GLY A 229 3.66 9.39 2.21
CA GLY A 229 2.73 10.49 1.95
C GLY A 229 1.52 10.44 2.87
N VAL A 230 0.75 11.53 2.86
CA VAL A 230 -0.46 11.69 3.66
C VAL A 230 -1.61 12.21 2.81
N SER A 231 -2.83 11.78 3.12
CA SER A 231 -4.05 12.23 2.46
C SER A 231 -4.35 13.71 2.71
N LYS A 232 -5.09 14.32 1.80
CA LYS A 232 -5.57 15.71 1.94
C LYS A 232 -6.41 15.93 3.20
N ALA A 233 -7.13 14.91 3.67
CA ALA A 233 -7.89 14.96 4.92
C ALA A 233 -7.00 14.77 6.17
N GLY A 234 -5.75 14.36 6.03
CA GLY A 234 -4.85 14.12 7.15
C GLY A 234 -5.30 12.96 8.05
N ASP A 235 -5.90 11.92 7.49
CA ASP A 235 -6.46 10.78 8.22
C ASP A 235 -5.93 9.43 7.77
N LEU A 236 -5.28 9.36 6.60
CA LEU A 236 -4.60 8.19 6.06
C LEU A 236 -3.22 8.58 5.57
N ALA A 237 -2.22 7.77 5.88
CA ALA A 237 -0.85 7.97 5.41
C ALA A 237 -0.18 6.64 5.13
N TRP A 238 0.91 6.69 4.38
CA TRP A 238 1.77 5.55 4.13
C TRP A 238 3.22 5.95 4.28
N THR A 239 4.04 5.00 4.72
CA THR A 239 5.48 5.17 4.87
C THR A 239 6.18 3.91 4.42
N TYR A 240 7.43 4.05 3.99
CA TYR A 240 8.31 2.93 3.69
C TYR A 240 9.76 3.28 4.04
N GLY A 241 10.54 2.23 4.27
CA GLY A 241 11.94 2.40 4.63
C GLY A 241 12.72 1.11 4.65
N GLU A 242 13.96 1.23 5.08
CA GLU A 242 14.84 0.09 5.34
C GLU A 242 14.65 -0.41 6.77
N ALA A 243 14.82 -1.71 6.95
CA ALA A 243 14.81 -2.35 8.25
C ALA A 243 15.99 -3.33 8.36
N ALA A 244 16.52 -3.47 9.56
CA ALA A 244 17.55 -4.47 9.87
C ALA A 244 17.26 -5.10 11.24
N TRP A 245 17.44 -6.42 11.32
CA TRP A 245 17.16 -7.19 12.54
C TRP A 245 18.00 -8.46 12.62
N ASP A 246 18.07 -9.03 13.80
CA ASP A 246 18.72 -10.32 13.99
C ASP A 246 17.67 -11.44 14.06
N GLU A 247 17.87 -12.50 13.28
CA GLU A 247 16.98 -13.66 13.24
C GLU A 247 17.78 -14.93 12.93
N GLY A 248 17.59 -15.99 13.75
CA GLY A 248 18.27 -17.25 13.55
C GLY A 248 19.80 -17.16 13.62
N GLY A 249 20.34 -16.21 14.38
CA GLY A 249 21.79 -15.98 14.51
C GLY A 249 22.41 -15.20 13.34
N ALA A 250 21.62 -14.68 12.42
CA ALA A 250 22.09 -13.89 11.30
C ALA A 250 21.48 -12.48 11.32
N ARG A 251 22.29 -11.48 10.93
CA ARG A 251 21.78 -10.13 10.64
C ARG A 251 21.08 -10.13 9.29
N LEU A 252 19.83 -9.72 9.28
CA LEU A 252 19.02 -9.55 8.07
C LEU A 252 18.84 -8.05 7.80
N GLU A 253 18.79 -7.72 6.52
CA GLU A 253 18.36 -6.42 6.01
C GLU A 253 17.10 -6.60 5.17
N GLY A 254 16.23 -5.60 5.15
CA GLY A 254 15.01 -5.64 4.40
C GLY A 254 14.34 -4.29 4.28
N HIS A 255 13.07 -4.33 3.95
CA HIS A 255 12.23 -3.15 3.82
C HIS A 255 10.96 -3.33 4.63
N TYR A 256 10.41 -2.21 5.07
CA TYR A 256 9.06 -2.15 5.59
C TYR A 256 8.18 -1.22 4.74
N VAL A 257 6.90 -1.53 4.72
CA VAL A 257 5.84 -0.67 4.17
C VAL A 257 4.69 -0.61 5.17
N ARG A 258 4.14 0.58 5.40
CA ARG A 258 3.12 0.83 6.42
C ARG A 258 1.97 1.65 5.92
N VAL A 259 0.78 1.35 6.42
CA VAL A 259 -0.37 2.26 6.39
C VAL A 259 -0.66 2.73 7.80
N TRP A 260 -0.71 4.04 7.94
CA TRP A 260 -1.12 4.76 9.13
C TRP A 260 -2.54 5.29 8.97
N GLN A 261 -3.36 5.13 9.97
CA GLN A 261 -4.67 5.75 10.01
C GLN A 261 -4.87 6.52 11.31
N ARG A 262 -5.39 7.73 11.18
CA ARG A 262 -5.78 8.57 12.32
C ARG A 262 -7.20 8.24 12.74
N ARG A 263 -7.38 7.89 14.02
CA ARG A 263 -8.69 7.71 14.69
C ARG A 263 -8.75 8.54 15.98
N SER A 264 -9.75 8.33 16.83
CA SER A 264 -9.87 9.04 18.11
C SER A 264 -8.65 8.90 19.03
N GLY A 265 -7.93 7.79 18.96
CA GLY A 265 -6.68 7.53 19.68
C GLY A 265 -5.40 8.03 19.01
N GLY A 266 -5.48 8.84 17.93
CA GLY A 266 -4.31 9.33 17.19
C GLY A 266 -3.93 8.46 16.01
N TRP A 267 -2.67 8.53 15.60
CA TRP A 267 -2.11 7.72 14.50
C TRP A 267 -1.67 6.34 14.99
N LYS A 268 -2.19 5.29 14.36
CA LYS A 268 -1.75 3.90 14.51
C LYS A 268 -1.74 3.19 13.17
N LEU A 269 -1.08 2.05 13.14
CA LEU A 269 -0.93 1.24 11.94
C LEU A 269 -2.22 0.48 11.61
N LEU A 270 -2.57 0.44 10.32
CA LEU A 270 -3.51 -0.52 9.72
C LEU A 270 -2.79 -1.68 9.06
N VAL A 271 -1.59 -1.42 8.51
CA VAL A 271 -0.75 -2.44 7.90
C VAL A 271 0.69 -2.18 8.30
N ASP A 272 1.36 -3.24 8.70
CA ASP A 272 2.81 -3.30 8.87
C ASP A 272 3.34 -4.52 8.12
N GLU A 273 3.96 -4.28 6.99
CA GLU A 273 4.64 -5.28 6.18
C GLU A 273 6.14 -5.13 6.32
N MET A 274 6.86 -6.23 6.51
CA MET A 274 8.33 -6.25 6.53
C MET A 274 8.83 -7.48 5.81
N THR A 275 9.75 -7.28 4.86
CA THR A 275 10.27 -8.34 4.00
C THR A 275 11.80 -8.23 3.93
N PRO A 276 12.55 -9.33 4.14
CA PRO A 276 14.00 -9.34 4.01
C PRO A 276 14.42 -9.20 2.54
N LEU A 277 15.57 -8.61 2.32
CA LEU A 277 16.25 -8.68 1.03
C LEU A 277 16.56 -10.13 0.66
N PRO A 278 16.52 -10.48 -0.63
CA PRO A 278 16.99 -11.77 -1.10
C PRO A 278 18.45 -12.01 -0.64
N ARG A 279 18.72 -13.16 -0.06
CA ARG A 279 20.10 -13.54 0.30
C ARG A 279 20.93 -13.56 -0.98
N ARG A 280 22.06 -12.84 -1.00
CA ARG A 280 23.03 -12.97 -2.09
C ARG A 280 23.48 -14.44 -2.14
N ARG A 281 23.22 -15.12 -3.25
CA ARG A 281 23.85 -16.41 -3.50
C ARG A 281 25.36 -16.21 -3.41
N ALA A 282 26.01 -16.98 -2.54
CA ALA A 282 27.46 -17.06 -2.60
C ALA A 282 27.86 -17.44 -4.05
N PRO A 283 28.91 -16.81 -4.63
CA PRO A 283 29.41 -17.27 -5.90
C PRO A 283 29.70 -18.77 -5.75
N ALA A 284 29.22 -19.57 -6.73
CA ALA A 284 29.55 -20.97 -6.77
C ALA A 284 31.08 -21.08 -6.69
N ALA A 285 31.57 -21.78 -5.67
CA ALA A 285 33.01 -22.09 -5.60
C ALA A 285 33.36 -22.78 -6.91
N GLY A 286 34.18 -22.09 -7.71
CA GLY A 286 34.62 -22.60 -9.01
C GLY A 286 35.31 -23.95 -8.78
N GLY A 287 34.75 -24.99 -9.38
CA GLY A 287 35.39 -26.28 -9.50
C GLY A 287 36.33 -26.27 -10.70
#